data_96ad3d17eabeb412043273ee7519476b
#
_entry.id   96ad3d17eabeb412043273ee7519476b
#
_cell.length_a   1.000
_cell.length_b   1.000
_cell.length_c   1.000
_cell.angle_alpha   90.00
_cell.angle_beta   90.00
_cell.angle_gamma   90.00
#
_symmetry.space_group_name_H-M   'P 1'
#
loop_
_entity.id
_entity.type
_entity.pdbx_description
1 polymer ?
#
loop_
_entity_poly.entity_id
_entity_poly.type
_entity_poly.pdbx_seq_one_letter_code
_entity_poly.pdbx_strand_id
1 'polypeptide(L)'
;MGRGFVLYCIEMPTPTSPSQSAEDYLERIHELIEEKGYARVVDIASSLKVKQASVTSMVQKLGEAGYLKYEKYRGLILTNKGREVARKIQSRHETLSRFFSLFGLDAETQRLDIEGIEHHLSPETVEVLADLAGFFEQHPETLRGFQQSRKAPKRKGT
;
A
#
# COMPACT_ATOMS: atom_id res chain seq x y z
N MET A 1 31.15 -45.85 -13.51
CA MET A 1 31.21 -44.54 -12.80
C MET A 1 30.11 -43.66 -13.35
N GLY A 2 28.91 -43.69 -12.75
CA GLY A 2 27.75 -42.90 -13.13
C GLY A 2 27.64 -41.71 -12.19
N ARG A 3 27.83 -40.51 -12.71
CA ARG A 3 27.53 -39.26 -11.96
C ARG A 3 26.03 -39.02 -12.03
N GLY A 4 25.36 -39.26 -10.91
CA GLY A 4 23.96 -38.90 -10.75
C GLY A 4 23.82 -37.39 -10.75
N PHE A 5 23.06 -36.90 -11.73
CA PHE A 5 22.62 -35.51 -11.79
C PHE A 5 21.44 -35.35 -10.79
N VAL A 6 21.73 -34.82 -9.61
CA VAL A 6 20.69 -34.44 -8.66
C VAL A 6 20.04 -33.18 -9.22
N LEU A 7 18.82 -33.32 -9.78
CA LEU A 7 17.96 -32.20 -10.10
C LEU A 7 17.55 -31.54 -8.77
N TYR A 8 18.17 -30.42 -8.44
CA TYR A 8 17.64 -29.50 -7.43
C TYR A 8 16.38 -28.89 -8.01
N CYS A 9 15.22 -29.41 -7.64
CA CYS A 9 13.98 -28.69 -7.77
C CYS A 9 14.10 -27.46 -6.87
N ILE A 10 14.44 -26.32 -7.46
CA ILE A 10 14.27 -25.02 -6.82
C ILE A 10 12.75 -24.83 -6.75
N GLU A 11 12.15 -25.17 -5.62
CA GLU A 11 10.80 -24.69 -5.29
C GLU A 11 10.89 -23.17 -5.29
N MET A 12 10.39 -22.57 -6.37
CA MET A 12 10.15 -21.13 -6.41
C MET A 12 9.21 -20.82 -5.25
N PRO A 13 9.60 -19.97 -4.30
CA PRO A 13 8.70 -19.59 -3.23
C PRO A 13 7.45 -18.98 -3.88
N THR A 14 6.29 -19.57 -3.64
CA THR A 14 5.00 -18.96 -4.01
C THR A 14 4.99 -17.57 -3.41
N PRO A 15 4.68 -16.52 -4.18
CA PRO A 15 4.67 -15.17 -3.66
C PRO A 15 3.71 -15.12 -2.46
N THR A 16 4.26 -14.93 -1.26
CA THR A 16 3.51 -14.91 0.01
C THR A 16 2.68 -13.63 0.16
N SER A 17 2.90 -12.65 -0.72
CA SER A 17 2.15 -11.39 -0.78
C SER A 17 1.32 -11.30 -2.07
N PRO A 18 0.16 -10.63 -2.04
CA PRO A 18 -0.63 -10.35 -3.21
C PRO A 18 0.15 -9.45 -4.19
N SER A 19 -0.27 -9.45 -5.47
CA SER A 19 0.25 -8.47 -6.45
C SER A 19 -0.22 -7.07 -6.10
N GLN A 20 0.48 -6.03 -6.58
CA GLN A 20 0.06 -4.63 -6.40
C GLN A 20 -1.42 -4.42 -6.72
N SER A 21 -1.88 -4.87 -7.90
CA SER A 21 -3.30 -4.75 -8.25
C SER A 21 -4.23 -5.47 -7.28
N ALA A 22 -3.83 -6.57 -6.68
CA ALA A 22 -4.62 -7.25 -5.66
C ALA A 22 -4.60 -6.47 -4.32
N GLU A 23 -3.50 -5.81 -4.00
CA GLU A 23 -3.37 -4.92 -2.85
C GLU A 23 -4.33 -3.73 -2.99
N ASP A 24 -4.36 -3.02 -4.13
CA ASP A 24 -5.27 -1.90 -4.43
C ASP A 24 -6.75 -2.31 -4.21
N TYR A 25 -7.12 -3.51 -4.66
CA TYR A 25 -8.48 -4.01 -4.45
C TYR A 25 -8.78 -4.31 -2.98
N LEU A 26 -7.84 -4.92 -2.25
CA LEU A 26 -8.03 -5.23 -0.82
C LEU A 26 -8.14 -3.97 0.02
N GLU A 27 -7.30 -2.98 -0.26
CA GLU A 27 -7.35 -1.66 0.38
C GLU A 27 -8.70 -1.00 0.12
N ARG A 28 -9.13 -0.93 -1.13
CA ARG A 28 -10.39 -0.27 -1.49
C ARG A 28 -11.63 -0.98 -0.92
N ILE A 29 -11.60 -2.30 -0.88
CA ILE A 29 -12.67 -3.08 -0.22
C ILE A 29 -12.70 -2.79 1.28
N HIS A 30 -11.54 -2.67 1.92
CA HIS A 30 -11.44 -2.34 3.33
C HIS A 30 -12.01 -0.96 3.63
N GLU A 31 -11.60 0.06 2.90
CA GLU A 31 -12.12 1.42 3.04
C GLU A 31 -13.65 1.49 2.86
N LEU A 32 -14.20 0.85 1.82
CA LEU A 32 -15.64 0.80 1.59
C LEU A 32 -16.39 0.12 2.75
N ILE A 33 -15.82 -0.93 3.32
CA ILE A 33 -16.42 -1.61 4.48
C ILE A 33 -16.37 -0.70 5.71
N GLU A 34 -15.28 0.02 5.93
CA GLU A 34 -15.15 0.97 7.04
C GLU A 34 -16.09 2.17 6.90
N GLU A 35 -16.18 2.75 5.69
CA GLU A 35 -17.02 3.91 5.41
C GLU A 35 -18.53 3.60 5.41
N LYS A 36 -18.93 2.48 4.77
CA LYS A 36 -20.33 2.16 4.46
C LYS A 36 -20.86 0.92 5.16
N GLY A 37 -19.98 0.14 5.81
CA GLY A 37 -20.31 -1.15 6.40
C GLY A 37 -20.41 -2.31 5.40
N TYR A 38 -20.20 -2.06 4.10
CA TYR A 38 -20.23 -3.07 3.04
C TYR A 38 -19.40 -2.66 1.82
N ALA A 39 -18.98 -3.65 1.02
CA ALA A 39 -18.38 -3.43 -0.30
C ALA A 39 -19.17 -4.19 -1.37
N ARG A 40 -19.57 -3.50 -2.44
CA ARG A 40 -20.25 -4.09 -3.62
C ARG A 40 -19.37 -3.92 -4.85
N VAL A 41 -19.50 -4.85 -5.80
CA VAL A 41 -18.77 -4.81 -7.09
C VAL A 41 -18.93 -3.45 -7.79
N VAL A 42 -20.12 -2.87 -7.75
CA VAL A 42 -20.41 -1.56 -8.38
C VAL A 42 -19.63 -0.43 -7.70
N ASP A 43 -19.58 -0.42 -6.36
CA ASP A 43 -18.86 0.61 -5.60
C ASP A 43 -17.35 0.52 -5.84
N ILE A 44 -16.81 -0.71 -5.84
CA ILE A 44 -15.39 -0.98 -6.13
C ILE A 44 -15.04 -0.55 -7.55
N ALA A 45 -15.88 -0.93 -8.54
CA ALA A 45 -15.66 -0.58 -9.94
C ALA A 45 -15.65 0.94 -10.17
N SER A 46 -16.59 1.65 -9.56
CA SER A 46 -16.69 3.11 -9.63
C SER A 46 -15.46 3.78 -9.01
N SER A 47 -15.04 3.30 -7.85
CA SER A 47 -13.93 3.86 -7.09
C SER A 47 -12.58 3.67 -7.76
N LEU A 48 -12.30 2.45 -8.24
CA LEU A 48 -11.07 2.13 -8.95
C LEU A 48 -11.11 2.54 -10.44
N LYS A 49 -12.24 3.08 -10.92
CA LYS A 49 -12.45 3.47 -12.33
C LYS A 49 -12.21 2.32 -13.32
N VAL A 50 -12.63 1.12 -12.96
CA VAL A 50 -12.50 -0.10 -13.76
C VAL A 50 -13.86 -0.70 -14.12
N LYS A 51 -13.89 -1.65 -15.06
CA LYS A 51 -15.13 -2.35 -15.44
C LYS A 51 -15.55 -3.34 -14.34
N GLN A 52 -16.85 -3.48 -14.10
CA GLN A 52 -17.41 -4.44 -13.13
C GLN A 52 -16.95 -5.87 -13.38
N ALA A 53 -16.80 -6.27 -14.65
CA ALA A 53 -16.28 -7.60 -15.01
C ALA A 53 -14.85 -7.82 -14.49
N SER A 54 -14.00 -6.79 -14.52
CA SER A 54 -12.64 -6.84 -13.96
C SER A 54 -12.67 -7.00 -12.43
N VAL A 55 -13.58 -6.27 -11.75
CA VAL A 55 -13.80 -6.40 -10.32
C VAL A 55 -14.24 -7.81 -9.96
N THR A 56 -15.25 -8.35 -10.67
CA THR A 56 -15.75 -9.70 -10.43
C THR A 56 -14.65 -10.75 -10.55
N SER A 57 -13.83 -10.66 -11.62
CA SER A 57 -12.69 -11.56 -11.82
C SER A 57 -11.65 -11.45 -10.70
N MET A 58 -11.32 -10.23 -10.25
CA MET A 58 -10.35 -10.03 -9.18
C MET A 58 -10.91 -10.52 -7.82
N VAL A 59 -12.16 -10.21 -7.50
CA VAL A 59 -12.84 -10.68 -6.29
C VAL A 59 -12.85 -12.21 -6.22
N GLN A 60 -13.08 -12.90 -7.35
CA GLN A 60 -13.00 -14.36 -7.40
C GLN A 60 -11.58 -14.86 -7.08
N LYS A 61 -10.54 -14.30 -7.70
CA LYS A 61 -9.14 -14.64 -7.44
C LYS A 61 -8.75 -14.40 -5.98
N LEU A 62 -9.16 -13.26 -5.41
CA LEU A 62 -8.91 -12.93 -4.01
C LEU A 62 -9.67 -13.87 -3.06
N GLY A 63 -10.86 -14.31 -3.43
CA GLY A 63 -11.61 -15.33 -2.71
C GLY A 63 -10.90 -16.69 -2.72
N GLU A 64 -10.45 -17.17 -3.89
CA GLU A 64 -9.68 -18.40 -4.05
C GLU A 64 -8.35 -18.36 -3.28
N ALA A 65 -7.70 -17.20 -3.24
CA ALA A 65 -6.48 -16.97 -2.46
C ALA A 65 -6.74 -16.79 -0.95
N GLY A 66 -7.99 -16.80 -0.51
CA GLY A 66 -8.40 -16.74 0.90
C GLY A 66 -8.34 -15.34 1.53
N TYR A 67 -8.30 -14.26 0.74
CA TYR A 67 -8.33 -12.88 1.25
C TYR A 67 -9.75 -12.36 1.46
N LEU A 68 -10.70 -12.86 0.67
CA LEU A 68 -12.10 -12.46 0.70
C LEU A 68 -13.01 -13.67 0.91
N LYS A 69 -14.20 -13.44 1.41
CA LYS A 69 -15.33 -14.38 1.35
C LYS A 69 -16.62 -13.62 1.06
N TYR A 70 -17.59 -14.32 0.49
CA TYR A 70 -18.93 -13.79 0.27
C TYR A 70 -19.86 -14.30 1.38
N GLU A 71 -20.53 -13.39 2.06
CA GLU A 71 -21.57 -13.73 3.03
C GLU A 71 -22.94 -13.30 2.52
N LYS A 72 -23.90 -14.22 2.63
CA LYS A 72 -25.29 -13.93 2.31
C LYS A 72 -25.76 -12.75 3.19
N TYR A 73 -26.34 -11.72 2.58
CA TYR A 73 -26.80 -10.47 3.21
C TYR A 73 -25.71 -9.42 3.54
N ARG A 74 -24.45 -9.79 3.66
CA ARG A 74 -23.35 -8.85 3.94
C ARG A 74 -22.51 -8.49 2.71
N GLY A 75 -22.59 -9.31 1.66
CA GLY A 75 -21.78 -9.12 0.47
C GLY A 75 -20.33 -9.59 0.67
N LEU A 76 -19.39 -8.82 0.12
CA LEU A 76 -17.96 -9.10 0.25
C LEU A 76 -17.47 -8.71 1.64
N ILE A 77 -16.73 -9.61 2.27
CA ILE A 77 -16.04 -9.35 3.52
C ILE A 77 -14.59 -9.83 3.45
N LEU A 78 -13.71 -9.10 4.12
CA LEU A 78 -12.31 -9.48 4.26
C LEU A 78 -12.16 -10.60 5.30
N THR A 79 -11.35 -11.62 4.98
CA THR A 79 -10.87 -12.58 5.96
C THR A 79 -9.84 -11.92 6.90
N ASN A 80 -9.37 -12.61 7.92
CA ASN A 80 -8.27 -12.11 8.76
C ASN A 80 -7.02 -11.82 7.91
N LYS A 81 -6.70 -12.72 6.97
CA LYS A 81 -5.60 -12.57 6.02
C LYS A 81 -5.76 -11.32 5.14
N GLY A 82 -6.98 -11.10 4.61
CA GLY A 82 -7.27 -9.92 3.80
C GLY A 82 -7.19 -8.62 4.60
N ARG A 83 -7.72 -8.59 5.81
CA ARG A 83 -7.62 -7.43 6.72
C ARG A 83 -6.18 -7.10 7.10
N GLU A 84 -5.36 -8.12 7.32
CA GLU A 84 -3.94 -7.89 7.64
C GLU A 84 -3.21 -7.20 6.49
N VAL A 85 -3.44 -7.65 5.25
CA VAL A 85 -2.86 -7.01 4.07
C VAL A 85 -3.35 -5.57 3.93
N ALA A 86 -4.67 -5.34 3.99
CA ALA A 86 -5.23 -3.99 3.86
C ALA A 86 -4.68 -3.03 4.93
N ARG A 87 -4.56 -3.46 6.18
CA ARG A 87 -3.98 -2.65 7.25
C ARG A 87 -2.50 -2.33 7.03
N LYS A 88 -1.72 -3.27 6.48
CA LYS A 88 -0.32 -3.00 6.14
C LYS A 88 -0.19 -1.90 5.09
N ILE A 89 -1.06 -1.91 4.07
CA ILE A 89 -1.07 -0.89 3.02
C ILE A 89 -1.48 0.45 3.63
N GLN A 90 -2.56 0.50 4.38
CA GLN A 90 -3.02 1.70 5.07
C GLN A 90 -1.91 2.29 5.97
N SER A 91 -1.22 1.47 6.74
CA SER A 91 -0.11 1.92 7.59
C SER A 91 1.07 2.50 6.78
N ARG A 92 1.38 1.94 5.61
CA ARG A 92 2.37 2.51 4.68
C ARG A 92 1.92 3.88 4.18
N HIS A 93 0.69 3.97 3.71
CA HIS A 93 0.09 5.22 3.23
C HIS A 93 0.14 6.31 4.32
N GLU A 94 -0.29 6.00 5.53
CA GLU A 94 -0.25 6.93 6.67
C GLU A 94 1.18 7.38 7.00
N THR A 95 2.15 6.46 6.99
CA THR A 95 3.56 6.77 7.23
C THR A 95 4.11 7.73 6.17
N LEU A 96 3.85 7.46 4.89
CA LEU A 96 4.30 8.32 3.80
C LEU A 96 3.61 9.69 3.82
N SER A 97 2.31 9.73 4.06
CA SER A 97 1.55 10.98 4.19
C SER A 97 2.08 11.84 5.33
N ARG A 98 2.31 11.25 6.49
CA ARG A 98 2.90 11.90 7.66
C ARG A 98 4.30 12.45 7.33
N PHE A 99 5.16 11.63 6.72
CA PHE A 99 6.51 12.02 6.34
C PHE A 99 6.51 13.18 5.34
N PHE A 100 5.75 13.09 4.25
CA PHE A 100 5.71 14.14 3.22
C PHE A 100 5.10 15.45 3.72
N SER A 101 4.11 15.37 4.61
CA SER A 101 3.48 16.56 5.23
C SER A 101 4.47 17.39 6.02
N LEU A 102 5.45 16.77 6.71
CA LEU A 102 6.50 17.46 7.45
C LEU A 102 7.35 18.38 6.56
N PHE A 103 7.51 18.03 5.28
CA PHE A 103 8.34 18.77 4.34
C PHE A 103 7.55 19.72 3.44
N GLY A 104 6.25 19.89 3.69
CA GLY A 104 5.39 20.87 3.04
C GLY A 104 5.08 20.55 1.58
N LEU A 105 5.02 19.26 1.22
CA LEU A 105 4.45 18.86 -0.05
C LEU A 105 2.93 19.11 0.00
N ASP A 106 2.37 19.59 -1.10
CA ASP A 106 0.92 19.79 -1.21
C ASP A 106 0.18 18.44 -1.32
N ALA A 107 -1.11 18.44 -0.98
CA ALA A 107 -1.91 17.23 -0.87
C ALA A 107 -2.01 16.45 -2.20
N GLU A 108 -2.04 17.13 -3.35
CA GLU A 108 -2.13 16.46 -4.65
C GLU A 108 -0.82 15.77 -5.02
N THR A 109 0.30 16.45 -4.80
CA THR A 109 1.65 15.86 -4.97
C THR A 109 1.79 14.64 -4.05
N GLN A 110 1.41 14.76 -2.77
CA GLN A 110 1.46 13.65 -1.83
C GLN A 110 0.66 12.45 -2.34
N ARG A 111 -0.59 12.67 -2.74
CA ARG A 111 -1.48 11.63 -3.23
C ARG A 111 -0.88 10.87 -4.41
N LEU A 112 -0.37 11.58 -5.42
CA LEU A 112 0.21 10.97 -6.62
C LEU A 112 1.49 10.19 -6.32
N ASP A 113 2.37 10.77 -5.51
CA ASP A 113 3.66 10.16 -5.20
C ASP A 113 3.49 8.94 -4.29
N ILE A 114 2.58 8.99 -3.31
CA ILE A 114 2.31 7.87 -2.40
C ILE A 114 1.74 6.68 -3.19
N GLU A 115 0.68 6.90 -3.98
CA GLU A 115 0.11 5.86 -4.86
C GLU A 115 1.17 5.24 -5.78
N GLY A 116 2.16 6.03 -6.23
CA GLY A 116 3.22 5.57 -7.11
C GLY A 116 4.28 4.70 -6.43
N ILE A 117 4.54 4.87 -5.13
CA ILE A 117 5.68 4.25 -4.45
C ILE A 117 5.32 3.26 -3.35
N GLU A 118 4.16 3.37 -2.71
CA GLU A 118 3.83 2.61 -1.49
C GLU A 118 3.89 1.09 -1.65
N HIS A 119 3.52 0.58 -2.83
CA HIS A 119 3.58 -0.85 -3.15
C HIS A 119 5.01 -1.35 -3.47
N HIS A 120 5.95 -0.43 -3.72
CA HIS A 120 7.32 -0.76 -4.10
C HIS A 120 8.32 -0.64 -2.94
N LEU A 121 7.90 -0.06 -1.82
CA LEU A 121 8.77 0.10 -0.66
C LEU A 121 8.82 -1.18 0.18
N SER A 122 10.03 -1.56 0.58
CA SER A 122 10.20 -2.63 1.55
C SER A 122 9.71 -2.22 2.95
N PRO A 123 9.29 -3.17 3.80
CA PRO A 123 8.92 -2.87 5.18
C PRO A 123 9.99 -2.09 5.93
N GLU A 124 11.26 -2.43 5.73
CA GLU A 124 12.41 -1.79 6.38
C GLU A 124 12.53 -0.31 5.95
N THR A 125 12.28 -0.01 4.67
CA THR A 125 12.28 1.38 4.18
C THR A 125 11.15 2.18 4.80
N VAL A 126 9.96 1.62 4.91
CA VAL A 126 8.81 2.28 5.56
C VAL A 126 9.09 2.54 7.03
N GLU A 127 9.72 1.61 7.74
CA GLU A 127 10.13 1.76 9.14
C GLU A 127 11.12 2.92 9.32
N VAL A 128 12.14 3.01 8.47
CA VAL A 128 13.09 4.13 8.49
C VAL A 128 12.41 5.46 8.23
N LEU A 129 11.44 5.53 7.32
CA LEU A 129 10.68 6.75 7.06
C LEU A 129 9.78 7.13 8.24
N ALA A 130 9.19 6.14 8.93
CA ALA A 130 8.42 6.36 10.16
C ALA A 130 9.30 6.93 11.29
N ASP A 131 10.51 6.36 11.47
CA ASP A 131 11.49 6.82 12.45
C ASP A 131 11.96 8.24 12.16
N LEU A 132 12.25 8.56 10.88
CA LEU A 132 12.61 9.91 10.46
C LEU A 132 11.48 10.91 10.70
N ALA A 133 10.23 10.54 10.41
CA ALA A 133 9.09 11.39 10.71
C ALA A 133 9.00 11.66 12.22
N GLY A 134 9.09 10.61 13.03
CA GLY A 134 9.10 10.72 14.50
C GLY A 134 10.24 11.59 15.04
N PHE A 135 11.45 11.45 14.47
CA PHE A 135 12.58 12.28 14.83
C PHE A 135 12.30 13.77 14.58
N PHE A 136 11.82 14.13 13.40
CA PHE A 136 11.53 15.53 13.07
C PHE A 136 10.37 16.11 13.88
N GLU A 137 9.38 15.32 14.24
CA GLU A 137 8.28 15.75 15.12
C GLU A 137 8.77 16.05 16.55
N GLN A 138 9.75 15.28 17.04
CA GLN A 138 10.37 15.49 18.34
C GLN A 138 11.42 16.62 18.33
N HIS A 139 11.92 17.01 17.14
CA HIS A 139 12.94 18.03 16.97
C HIS A 139 12.48 19.15 16.01
N PRO A 140 11.45 19.94 16.39
CA PRO A 140 10.85 20.93 15.50
C PRO A 140 11.81 22.05 15.08
N GLU A 141 12.84 22.31 15.86
CA GLU A 141 13.91 23.27 15.52
C GLU A 141 14.76 22.75 14.33
N THR A 142 15.07 21.46 14.32
CA THR A 142 15.81 20.81 13.21
C THR A 142 14.98 20.83 11.94
N LEU A 143 13.68 20.51 12.03
CA LEU A 143 12.76 20.58 10.91
C LEU A 143 12.66 22.00 10.33
N ARG A 144 12.52 23.02 11.19
CA ARG A 144 12.51 24.42 10.76
C ARG A 144 13.79 24.82 10.06
N GLY A 145 14.95 24.45 10.59
CA GLY A 145 16.24 24.68 9.96
C GLY A 145 16.33 24.07 8.55
N PHE A 146 15.88 22.83 8.40
CA PHE A 146 15.80 22.17 7.09
C PHE A 146 14.85 22.89 6.12
N GLN A 147 13.65 23.25 6.56
CA GLN A 147 12.66 23.96 5.74
C GLN A 147 13.17 25.33 5.29
N GLN A 148 13.90 26.07 6.14
CA GLN A 148 14.53 27.34 5.79
C GLN A 148 15.63 27.14 4.75
N SER A 149 16.47 26.12 4.88
CA SER A 149 17.53 25.81 3.91
C SER A 149 16.98 25.50 2.52
N ARG A 150 15.81 24.87 2.44
CA ARG A 150 15.12 24.60 1.15
C ARG A 150 14.60 25.85 0.47
N LYS A 151 14.19 26.87 1.23
CA LYS A 151 13.66 28.16 0.70
C LYS A 151 14.80 29.11 0.28
N ALA A 152 16.00 28.90 0.77
CA ALA A 152 17.16 29.70 0.38
C ALA A 152 17.49 29.48 -1.10
N PRO A 153 17.82 30.53 -1.88
CA PRO A 153 18.16 30.37 -3.30
C PRO A 153 19.36 29.42 -3.42
N LYS A 154 19.19 28.34 -4.19
CA LYS A 154 20.30 27.41 -4.48
C LYS A 154 21.45 28.21 -5.10
N ARG A 155 22.59 28.33 -4.41
CA ARG A 155 23.81 28.88 -5.00
C ARG A 155 24.07 28.06 -6.27
N LYS A 156 24.00 28.71 -7.44
CA LYS A 156 24.45 28.10 -8.69
C LYS A 156 25.92 27.75 -8.47
N GLY A 157 26.21 26.47 -8.40
CA GLY A 157 27.56 25.97 -8.36
C GLY A 157 28.27 26.42 -9.65
N THR A 158 29.40 27.01 -9.45
CA THR A 158 30.37 27.36 -10.48
C THR A 158 31.00 26.10 -11.05
#